data_72bf619e317c404b311156191c6575f8
#
_entry.id   72bf619e317c404b311156191c6575f8
#
_cell.length_a   1.000
_cell.length_b   1.000
_cell.length_c   1.000
_cell.angle_alpha   90.00
_cell.angle_beta   90.00
_cell.angle_gamma   90.00
#
_symmetry.space_group_name_H-M   'P 1'
#
loop_
_entity.id
_entity.type
_entity.pdbx_description
1 polymer ?
#
loop_
_entity_poly.entity_id
_entity_poly.type
_entity_poly.pdbx_seq_one_letter_code
_entity_poly.pdbx_strand_id
1 'polypeptide(L)'
;LHLVKNATFHDGKPITSEDVAFSIETVKANHPFKTMFEPVQTVETPDPHTAVLKLSKPHPALELAMSSQLLSIIPKHIYGDGQDPKKHPRNSENVVGSGAFKLVEFKKGQHIILERNENYFIEGKPCLDKIVIRIIKDNNARIIALEKGEVHMAAFEAGPSDINRLKKSKNLTVSATSGPKCGMMS
;
A
#
# COMPACT_ATOMS: atom_id res chain seq x y z
N LEU A 1 -20.39 0.36 -2.19
CA LEU A 1 -19.18 0.84 -2.84
C LEU A 1 -19.38 0.86 -4.35
N HIS A 2 -19.06 1.98 -4.99
CA HIS A 2 -19.05 2.08 -6.46
C HIS A 2 -17.62 2.19 -6.94
N LEU A 3 -17.23 1.28 -7.83
CA LEU A 3 -15.89 1.18 -8.35
C LEU A 3 -15.69 2.08 -9.56
N VAL A 4 -14.47 2.58 -9.72
CA VAL A 4 -14.05 3.31 -10.91
C VAL A 4 -14.02 2.36 -12.10
N LYS A 5 -14.70 2.72 -13.19
CA LYS A 5 -14.91 1.82 -14.34
C LYS A 5 -13.67 1.56 -15.21
N ASN A 6 -12.73 2.49 -15.21
CA ASN A 6 -11.48 2.41 -16.00
C ASN A 6 -10.27 1.94 -15.20
N ALA A 7 -10.46 1.47 -13.97
CA ALA A 7 -9.36 0.96 -13.17
C ALA A 7 -9.00 -0.48 -13.58
N THR A 8 -7.70 -0.73 -13.75
CA THR A 8 -7.17 -2.05 -14.09
C THR A 8 -6.04 -2.44 -13.16
N PHE A 9 -5.84 -3.74 -13.01
CA PHE A 9 -4.61 -4.26 -12.44
C PHE A 9 -3.43 -4.04 -13.40
N HIS A 10 -2.21 -4.22 -12.91
CA HIS A 10 -0.98 -4.01 -13.68
C HIS A 10 -0.84 -4.96 -14.88
N ASP A 11 -1.54 -6.09 -14.88
CA ASP A 11 -1.62 -7.05 -15.98
C ASP A 11 -2.72 -6.71 -17.01
N GLY A 12 -3.40 -5.57 -16.84
CA GLY A 12 -4.43 -5.07 -17.74
C GLY A 12 -5.84 -5.59 -17.49
N LYS A 13 -6.04 -6.53 -16.55
CA LYS A 13 -7.38 -7.00 -16.21
C LYS A 13 -8.17 -5.95 -15.42
N PRO A 14 -9.46 -5.77 -15.69
CA PRO A 14 -10.28 -4.80 -14.97
C PRO A 14 -10.42 -5.20 -13.49
N ILE A 15 -10.54 -4.17 -12.64
CA ILE A 15 -10.87 -4.37 -11.23
C ILE A 15 -12.38 -4.45 -11.12
N THR A 16 -12.87 -5.50 -10.48
CA THR A 16 -14.31 -5.77 -10.35
C THR A 16 -14.75 -5.86 -8.90
N SER A 17 -16.06 -5.82 -8.69
CA SER A 17 -16.68 -6.03 -7.38
C SER A 17 -16.36 -7.42 -6.80
N GLU A 18 -16.09 -8.42 -7.64
CA GLU A 18 -15.65 -9.73 -7.19
C GLU A 18 -14.24 -9.70 -6.56
N ASP A 19 -13.34 -8.85 -7.08
CA ASP A 19 -12.02 -8.65 -6.47
C ASP A 19 -12.14 -7.98 -5.10
N VAL A 20 -13.09 -7.06 -4.95
CA VAL A 20 -13.40 -6.44 -3.65
C VAL A 20 -13.91 -7.46 -2.65
N ALA A 21 -14.90 -8.29 -3.04
CA ALA A 21 -15.44 -9.33 -2.19
C ALA A 21 -14.35 -10.33 -1.78
N PHE A 22 -13.55 -10.80 -2.72
CA PHE A 22 -12.43 -11.70 -2.48
C PHE A 22 -11.39 -11.10 -1.53
N SER A 23 -11.05 -9.83 -1.72
CA SER A 23 -10.07 -9.14 -0.86
C SER A 23 -10.56 -9.02 0.57
N ILE A 24 -11.83 -8.65 0.78
CA ILE A 24 -12.43 -8.57 2.13
C ILE A 24 -12.42 -9.92 2.82
N GLU A 25 -12.84 -11.00 2.14
CA GLU A 25 -12.80 -12.34 2.72
C GLU A 25 -11.37 -12.80 3.03
N THR A 26 -10.41 -12.46 2.18
CA THR A 26 -8.99 -12.75 2.42
C THR A 26 -8.47 -12.02 3.66
N VAL A 27 -8.83 -10.75 3.84
CA VAL A 27 -8.46 -9.96 5.04
C VAL A 27 -9.11 -10.55 6.29
N LYS A 28 -10.40 -10.89 6.25
CA LYS A 28 -11.12 -11.53 7.38
C LYS A 28 -10.46 -12.84 7.83
N ALA A 29 -9.94 -13.60 6.88
CA ALA A 29 -9.28 -14.88 7.17
C ALA A 29 -7.85 -14.71 7.69
N ASN A 30 -7.11 -13.75 7.16
CA ASN A 30 -5.64 -13.76 7.21
C ASN A 30 -4.99 -12.54 7.87
N HIS A 31 -5.65 -11.38 7.90
CA HIS A 31 -5.01 -10.13 8.32
C HIS A 31 -4.95 -10.00 9.85
N PRO A 32 -3.88 -9.41 10.46
CA PRO A 32 -3.82 -9.14 11.90
C PRO A 32 -4.99 -8.29 12.42
N PHE A 33 -5.47 -7.34 11.62
CA PHE A 33 -6.61 -6.46 11.95
C PHE A 33 -7.95 -6.97 11.39
N LYS A 34 -8.12 -8.28 11.21
CA LYS A 34 -9.35 -8.91 10.70
C LYS A 34 -10.61 -8.55 11.49
N THR A 35 -10.46 -8.27 12.79
CA THR A 35 -11.56 -7.86 13.68
C THR A 35 -12.27 -6.59 13.21
N MET A 36 -11.58 -5.72 12.47
CA MET A 36 -12.18 -4.52 11.88
C MET A 36 -13.20 -4.86 10.78
N PHE A 37 -13.15 -6.06 10.22
CA PHE A 37 -14.07 -6.53 9.20
C PHE A 37 -15.08 -7.56 9.71
N GLU A 38 -15.07 -7.92 11.00
CA GLU A 38 -16.04 -8.83 11.60
C GLU A 38 -17.51 -8.43 11.38
N PRO A 39 -17.89 -7.12 11.47
CA PRO A 39 -19.26 -6.73 11.20
C PRO A 39 -19.72 -6.95 9.76
N VAL A 40 -18.81 -7.13 8.80
CA VAL A 40 -19.16 -7.44 7.41
C VAL A 40 -19.60 -8.90 7.32
N GLN A 41 -20.91 -9.12 7.15
CA GLN A 41 -21.49 -10.47 7.02
C GLN A 41 -21.26 -11.03 5.62
N THR A 42 -21.65 -10.28 4.59
CA THR A 42 -21.53 -10.66 3.19
C THR A 42 -21.17 -9.46 2.34
N VAL A 43 -20.53 -9.72 1.20
CA VAL A 43 -20.30 -8.74 0.14
C VAL A 43 -21.03 -9.23 -1.10
N GLU A 44 -22.10 -8.53 -1.47
CA GLU A 44 -22.87 -8.80 -2.69
C GLU A 44 -22.23 -8.05 -3.86
N THR A 45 -22.21 -8.68 -5.02
CA THR A 45 -21.63 -8.13 -6.26
C THR A 45 -22.68 -8.14 -7.37
N PRO A 46 -23.69 -7.25 -7.30
CA PRO A 46 -24.80 -7.25 -8.24
C PRO A 46 -24.39 -6.94 -9.69
N ASP A 47 -23.31 -6.22 -9.85
CA ASP A 47 -22.67 -5.92 -11.14
C ASP A 47 -21.13 -5.75 -10.95
N PRO A 48 -20.35 -5.71 -12.04
CA PRO A 48 -18.89 -5.63 -11.94
C PRO A 48 -18.34 -4.39 -11.22
N HIS A 49 -19.13 -3.33 -11.07
CA HIS A 49 -18.68 -2.06 -10.50
C HIS A 49 -19.38 -1.68 -9.19
N THR A 50 -20.23 -2.55 -8.67
CA THR A 50 -20.93 -2.30 -7.41
C THR A 50 -20.69 -3.44 -6.42
N ALA A 51 -20.13 -3.11 -5.25
CA ALA A 51 -20.00 -4.02 -4.12
C ALA A 51 -20.83 -3.52 -2.95
N VAL A 52 -21.75 -4.35 -2.46
CA VAL A 52 -22.66 -4.03 -1.35
C VAL A 52 -22.25 -4.83 -0.12
N LEU A 53 -21.74 -4.15 0.89
CA LEU A 53 -21.35 -4.76 2.16
C LEU A 53 -22.56 -4.82 3.09
N LYS A 54 -22.99 -6.00 3.46
CA LYS A 54 -24.04 -6.22 4.46
C LYS A 54 -23.39 -6.32 5.84
N LEU A 55 -23.80 -5.45 6.73
CA LEU A 55 -23.24 -5.39 8.08
C LEU A 55 -24.22 -5.97 9.11
N SER A 56 -23.69 -6.69 10.11
CA SER A 56 -24.47 -7.19 11.25
C SER A 56 -24.93 -6.07 12.22
N LYS A 57 -24.16 -4.97 12.24
CA LYS A 57 -24.39 -3.78 13.07
C LYS A 57 -23.72 -2.57 12.44
N PRO A 58 -24.15 -1.33 12.76
CA PRO A 58 -23.45 -0.12 12.34
C PRO A 58 -21.97 -0.16 12.76
N HIS A 59 -21.07 0.18 11.84
CA HIS A 59 -19.62 0.11 12.08
C HIS A 59 -18.93 1.39 11.56
N PRO A 60 -18.88 2.47 12.35
CA PRO A 60 -18.32 3.75 11.91
C PRO A 60 -16.85 3.69 11.48
N ALA A 61 -16.07 2.75 12.06
CA ALA A 61 -14.65 2.59 11.72
C ALA A 61 -14.41 1.83 10.40
N LEU A 62 -15.46 1.35 9.72
CA LEU A 62 -15.31 0.57 8.48
C LEU A 62 -14.64 1.38 7.36
N GLU A 63 -14.94 2.68 7.22
CA GLU A 63 -14.31 3.53 6.22
C GLU A 63 -12.80 3.63 6.43
N LEU A 64 -12.36 3.72 7.69
CA LEU A 64 -10.94 3.70 8.04
C LEU A 64 -10.30 2.33 7.73
N ALA A 65 -11.04 1.25 8.00
CA ALA A 65 -10.60 -0.11 7.69
C ALA A 65 -10.42 -0.36 6.18
N MET A 66 -11.16 0.37 5.35
CA MET A 66 -11.03 0.30 3.88
C MET A 66 -9.85 1.11 3.33
N SER A 67 -8.98 1.66 4.18
CA SER A 67 -7.75 2.29 3.72
C SER A 67 -6.83 1.28 3.00
N SER A 68 -6.02 1.76 2.06
CA SER A 68 -5.09 0.91 1.29
C SER A 68 -4.08 0.13 2.13
N GLN A 69 -3.85 0.54 3.37
CA GLN A 69 -2.95 -0.15 4.31
C GLN A 69 -3.61 -1.37 4.96
N LEU A 70 -4.93 -1.34 5.14
CA LEU A 70 -5.68 -2.41 5.81
C LEU A 70 -6.45 -3.28 4.82
N LEU A 71 -6.93 -2.70 3.74
CA LEU A 71 -7.64 -3.41 2.67
C LEU A 71 -7.01 -3.07 1.32
N SER A 72 -5.99 -3.81 0.93
CA SER A 72 -5.52 -3.79 -0.45
C SER A 72 -6.42 -4.68 -1.31
N ILE A 73 -6.91 -4.14 -2.42
CA ILE A 73 -7.66 -4.94 -3.39
C ILE A 73 -6.68 -5.78 -4.20
N ILE A 74 -6.77 -7.09 -4.02
CA ILE A 74 -5.90 -8.07 -4.68
C ILE A 74 -6.64 -8.79 -5.81
N PRO A 75 -5.94 -9.15 -6.90
CA PRO A 75 -6.56 -9.80 -8.06
C PRO A 75 -7.02 -11.23 -7.74
N LYS A 76 -8.35 -11.44 -7.72
CA LYS A 76 -8.96 -12.77 -7.51
C LYS A 76 -8.44 -13.81 -8.51
N HIS A 77 -8.20 -13.41 -9.76
CA HIS A 77 -7.69 -14.31 -10.80
C HIS A 77 -6.25 -14.82 -10.57
N ILE A 78 -5.52 -14.20 -9.63
CA ILE A 78 -4.19 -14.65 -9.22
C ILE A 78 -4.24 -15.37 -7.88
N TYR A 79 -4.83 -14.74 -6.88
CA TYR A 79 -4.82 -15.23 -5.51
C TYR A 79 -5.98 -16.17 -5.16
N GLY A 80 -6.94 -16.35 -6.08
CA GLY A 80 -8.09 -17.26 -5.91
C GLY A 80 -7.80 -18.70 -6.36
N ASP A 81 -6.54 -19.09 -6.47
CA ASP A 81 -6.10 -20.43 -6.89
C ASP A 81 -6.10 -21.48 -5.76
N GLY A 82 -6.50 -21.09 -4.55
CA GLY A 82 -6.56 -21.95 -3.37
C GLY A 82 -5.27 -22.05 -2.56
N GLN A 83 -4.20 -21.37 -2.97
CA GLN A 83 -2.97 -21.29 -2.19
C GLN A 83 -3.13 -20.31 -1.00
N ASP A 84 -2.30 -20.48 0.04
CA ASP A 84 -2.24 -19.52 1.16
C ASP A 84 -1.78 -18.14 0.67
N PRO A 85 -2.62 -17.10 0.72
CA PRO A 85 -2.25 -15.77 0.23
C PRO A 85 -1.00 -15.19 0.90
N LYS A 86 -0.71 -15.59 2.16
CA LYS A 86 0.48 -15.11 2.88
C LYS A 86 1.79 -15.67 2.33
N LYS A 87 1.74 -16.84 1.69
CA LYS A 87 2.91 -17.55 1.17
C LYS A 87 2.93 -17.59 -0.35
N HIS A 88 1.97 -16.93 -0.98
CA HIS A 88 1.80 -16.98 -2.43
C HIS A 88 3.05 -16.43 -3.13
N PRO A 89 3.61 -17.12 -4.16
CA PRO A 89 4.82 -16.67 -4.85
C PRO A 89 4.70 -15.28 -5.46
N ARG A 90 3.48 -14.90 -5.88
CA ARG A 90 3.18 -13.58 -6.46
C ARG A 90 3.28 -12.43 -5.47
N ASN A 91 3.59 -12.69 -4.20
CA ASN A 91 3.90 -11.64 -3.22
C ASN A 91 5.31 -11.04 -3.43
N SER A 92 6.20 -11.73 -4.12
CA SER A 92 7.56 -11.28 -4.38
C SER A 92 8.00 -11.40 -5.84
N GLU A 93 7.36 -12.26 -6.62
CA GLU A 93 7.70 -12.53 -8.02
C GLU A 93 6.54 -12.12 -8.93
N ASN A 94 6.83 -11.30 -9.94
CA ASN A 94 5.83 -10.79 -10.89
C ASN A 94 4.59 -10.22 -10.18
N VAL A 95 4.80 -9.40 -9.18
CA VAL A 95 3.75 -8.78 -8.36
C VAL A 95 2.79 -7.98 -9.23
N VAL A 96 1.50 -8.23 -9.07
CA VAL A 96 0.43 -7.52 -9.77
C VAL A 96 -0.40 -6.75 -8.76
N GLY A 97 -0.37 -5.44 -8.86
CA GLY A 97 -1.19 -4.52 -8.08
C GLY A 97 -2.06 -3.65 -8.98
N SER A 98 -2.66 -2.61 -8.40
CA SER A 98 -3.50 -1.64 -9.11
C SER A 98 -3.04 -0.19 -8.89
N GLY A 99 -1.87 0.00 -8.32
CA GLY A 99 -1.32 1.30 -7.97
C GLY A 99 -0.78 2.10 -9.15
N ALA A 100 -0.40 3.34 -8.85
CA ALA A 100 0.20 4.26 -9.82
C ALA A 100 1.60 3.81 -10.30
N PHE A 101 2.24 2.89 -9.59
CA PHE A 101 3.56 2.36 -9.93
C PHE A 101 3.55 0.83 -9.95
N LYS A 102 4.28 0.25 -10.90
CA LYS A 102 4.49 -1.19 -11.08
C LYS A 102 5.85 -1.60 -10.52
N LEU A 103 5.91 -2.74 -9.85
CA LEU A 103 7.17 -3.33 -9.40
C LEU A 103 7.95 -3.87 -10.61
N VAL A 104 9.18 -3.39 -10.79
CA VAL A 104 10.11 -3.85 -11.84
C VAL A 104 11.17 -4.76 -11.25
N GLU A 105 11.75 -4.35 -10.12
CA GLU A 105 12.80 -5.11 -9.47
C GLU A 105 12.66 -5.04 -7.94
N PHE A 106 12.82 -6.19 -7.30
CA PHE A 106 12.94 -6.29 -5.85
C PHE A 106 14.22 -7.06 -5.49
N LYS A 107 15.25 -6.34 -5.10
CA LYS A 107 16.49 -6.93 -4.63
C LYS A 107 16.56 -6.86 -3.10
N LYS A 108 16.26 -8.00 -2.48
CA LYS A 108 16.11 -8.11 -1.02
C LYS A 108 17.32 -7.52 -0.29
N GLY A 109 17.06 -6.58 0.63
CA GLY A 109 18.09 -5.93 1.45
C GLY A 109 18.89 -4.85 0.72
N GLN A 110 18.60 -4.55 -0.54
CA GLN A 110 19.32 -3.55 -1.34
C GLN A 110 18.39 -2.44 -1.85
N HIS A 111 17.46 -2.76 -2.75
CA HIS A 111 16.57 -1.77 -3.34
C HIS A 111 15.29 -2.38 -3.90
N ILE A 112 14.31 -1.50 -4.14
CA ILE A 112 13.09 -1.77 -4.88
C ILE A 112 13.02 -0.74 -6.01
N ILE A 113 12.74 -1.19 -7.23
CA ILE A 113 12.54 -0.32 -8.39
C ILE A 113 11.08 -0.41 -8.82
N LEU A 114 10.46 0.74 -8.90
CA LEU A 114 9.09 0.90 -9.36
C LEU A 114 9.09 1.81 -10.60
N GLU A 115 8.28 1.48 -11.60
CA GLU A 115 8.04 2.30 -12.79
C GLU A 115 6.59 2.73 -12.87
N ARG A 116 6.35 3.86 -13.53
CA ARG A 116 5.03 4.41 -13.74
C ARG A 116 4.09 3.40 -14.38
N ASN A 117 2.85 3.34 -13.89
CA ASN A 117 1.76 2.65 -14.54
C ASN A 117 1.10 3.60 -15.53
N GLU A 118 1.39 3.45 -16.82
CA GLU A 118 0.81 4.28 -17.88
C GLU A 118 -0.72 4.15 -17.98
N ASN A 119 -1.27 3.03 -17.51
CA ASN A 119 -2.71 2.75 -17.50
C ASN A 119 -3.35 3.07 -16.14
N TYR A 120 -2.75 3.97 -15.35
CA TYR A 120 -3.33 4.36 -14.08
C TYR A 120 -4.62 5.13 -14.30
N PHE A 121 -5.68 4.80 -13.55
CA PHE A 121 -7.04 5.33 -13.78
C PHE A 121 -7.21 6.83 -13.56
N ILE A 122 -6.27 7.48 -12.86
CA ILE A 122 -6.26 8.93 -12.67
C ILE A 122 -5.42 9.56 -13.77
N GLU A 123 -6.06 10.32 -14.65
CA GLU A 123 -5.41 11.01 -15.77
C GLU A 123 -4.30 11.96 -15.29
N GLY A 124 -3.17 11.96 -16.00
CA GLY A 124 -1.99 12.77 -15.67
C GLY A 124 -1.23 12.31 -14.44
N LYS A 125 -1.57 11.16 -13.86
CA LYS A 125 -0.85 10.57 -12.72
C LYS A 125 -0.28 9.19 -13.07
N PRO A 126 0.83 8.81 -12.40
CA PRO A 126 1.70 9.62 -11.53
C PRO A 126 2.57 10.60 -12.32
N CYS A 127 3.13 11.63 -11.64
CA CYS A 127 4.00 12.61 -12.26
C CYS A 127 5.46 12.12 -12.41
N LEU A 128 5.86 11.12 -11.64
CA LEU A 128 7.21 10.53 -11.71
C LEU A 128 7.20 9.33 -12.64
N ASP A 129 8.29 9.15 -13.39
CA ASP A 129 8.46 8.00 -14.26
C ASP A 129 8.93 6.76 -13.49
N LYS A 130 9.75 6.99 -12.45
CA LYS A 130 10.42 5.92 -11.71
C LYS A 130 10.64 6.31 -10.25
N ILE A 131 10.54 5.33 -9.37
CA ILE A 131 10.90 5.43 -7.95
C ILE A 131 11.91 4.33 -7.65
N VAL A 132 13.04 4.73 -7.05
CA VAL A 132 14.07 3.80 -6.55
C VAL A 132 14.11 3.90 -5.03
N ILE A 133 13.69 2.84 -4.35
CA ILE A 133 13.72 2.76 -2.89
C ILE A 133 14.99 2.05 -2.48
N ARG A 134 15.95 2.77 -1.90
CA ARG A 134 17.20 2.21 -1.35
C ARG A 134 16.96 1.75 0.08
N ILE A 135 17.37 0.52 0.40
CA ILE A 135 17.24 -0.04 1.76
C ILE A 135 18.52 0.27 2.53
N ILE A 136 18.49 1.35 3.32
CA ILE A 136 19.59 1.78 4.19
C ILE A 136 19.17 1.51 5.63
N LYS A 137 19.79 0.52 6.28
CA LYS A 137 19.40 0.06 7.63
C LYS A 137 19.78 1.04 8.73
N ASP A 138 20.97 1.63 8.62
CA ASP A 138 21.47 2.58 9.61
C ASP A 138 20.79 3.96 9.46
N ASN A 139 20.35 4.51 10.58
CA ASN A 139 19.61 5.77 10.62
C ASN A 139 20.50 6.97 10.27
N ASN A 140 21.74 6.99 10.78
CA ASN A 140 22.68 8.06 10.51
C ASN A 140 23.10 8.06 9.03
N ALA A 141 23.33 6.87 8.45
CA ALA A 141 23.62 6.74 7.02
C ALA A 141 22.47 7.26 6.15
N ARG A 142 21.19 7.06 6.55
CA ARG A 142 20.03 7.64 5.84
C ARG A 142 20.02 9.16 5.89
N ILE A 143 20.32 9.74 7.05
CA ILE A 143 20.41 11.19 7.24
C ILE A 143 21.52 11.76 6.38
N ILE A 144 22.71 11.14 6.39
CA ILE A 144 23.86 11.57 5.59
C ILE A 144 23.56 11.49 4.09
N ALA A 145 22.92 10.39 3.63
CA ALA A 145 22.54 10.24 2.23
C ALA A 145 21.53 11.33 1.79
N LEU A 146 20.59 11.72 2.67
CA LEU A 146 19.67 12.82 2.41
C LEU A 146 20.40 14.17 2.35
N GLU A 147 21.28 14.47 3.31
CA GLU A 147 22.06 15.72 3.34
C GLU A 147 22.98 15.89 2.13
N LYS A 148 23.53 14.79 1.62
CA LYS A 148 24.36 14.76 0.42
C LYS A 148 23.57 14.77 -0.89
N GLY A 149 22.23 14.66 -0.84
CA GLY A 149 21.40 14.55 -2.04
C GLY A 149 21.49 13.19 -2.76
N GLU A 150 22.06 12.17 -2.13
CA GLU A 150 22.10 10.80 -2.67
C GLU A 150 20.72 10.13 -2.69
N VAL A 151 19.80 10.63 -1.86
CA VAL A 151 18.38 10.30 -1.86
C VAL A 151 17.56 11.59 -1.77
N HIS A 152 16.40 11.61 -2.42
CA HIS A 152 15.53 12.81 -2.46
C HIS A 152 14.54 12.88 -1.30
N MET A 153 14.25 11.73 -0.69
CA MET A 153 13.34 11.62 0.44
C MET A 153 13.81 10.50 1.36
N ALA A 154 13.69 10.71 2.65
CA ALA A 154 13.90 9.67 3.65
C ALA A 154 12.81 9.75 4.73
N ALA A 155 12.20 8.61 5.03
CA ALA A 155 11.32 8.43 6.18
C ALA A 155 12.11 7.71 7.28
N PHE A 156 12.25 8.30 8.46
CA PHE A 156 12.99 7.73 9.57
C PHE A 156 12.52 8.28 10.92
N GLU A 157 12.80 7.54 11.97
CA GLU A 157 12.66 8.07 13.31
C GLU A 157 13.87 8.97 13.62
N ALA A 158 13.62 10.28 13.71
CA ALA A 158 14.65 11.24 14.03
C ALA A 158 14.52 11.72 15.49
N GLY A 159 15.63 11.79 16.18
CA GLY A 159 15.70 12.47 17.48
C GLY A 159 15.53 14.01 17.32
N PRO A 160 15.19 14.73 18.39
CA PRO A 160 15.03 16.18 18.34
C PRO A 160 16.27 16.93 17.82
N SER A 161 17.47 16.42 18.11
CA SER A 161 18.74 16.96 17.63
C SER A 161 18.88 16.87 16.11
N ASP A 162 18.50 15.71 15.53
CA ASP A 162 18.56 15.49 14.09
C ASP A 162 17.54 16.33 13.37
N ILE A 163 16.33 16.41 13.87
CA ILE A 163 15.26 17.27 13.33
C ILE A 163 15.72 18.73 13.30
N ASN A 164 16.31 19.22 14.39
CA ASN A 164 16.79 20.59 14.49
C ASN A 164 17.97 20.86 13.53
N ARG A 165 18.85 19.88 13.33
CA ARG A 165 19.95 19.95 12.37
C ARG A 165 19.42 20.01 10.93
N LEU A 166 18.53 19.09 10.57
CA LEU A 166 17.97 19.02 9.22
C LEU A 166 17.13 20.25 8.86
N LYS A 167 16.37 20.81 9.82
CA LYS A 167 15.61 22.06 9.63
C LYS A 167 16.49 23.28 9.31
N LYS A 168 17.76 23.25 9.69
CA LYS A 168 18.71 24.34 9.37
C LYS A 168 19.28 24.23 7.95
N SER A 169 19.12 23.10 7.29
CA SER A 169 19.56 22.91 5.91
C SER A 169 18.67 23.71 4.95
N LYS A 170 19.32 24.49 4.07
CA LYS A 170 18.61 25.29 3.05
C LYS A 170 18.00 24.44 1.92
N ASN A 171 18.46 23.21 1.79
CA ASN A 171 18.12 22.33 0.67
C ASN A 171 17.10 21.23 1.08
N LEU A 172 16.66 21.24 2.34
CA LEU A 172 15.76 20.21 2.85
C LEU A 172 14.46 20.81 3.40
N THR A 173 13.34 20.20 3.06
CA THR A 173 12.06 20.44 3.71
C THR A 173 11.81 19.34 4.74
N VAL A 174 11.67 19.71 6.01
CA VAL A 174 11.45 18.76 7.11
C VAL A 174 10.03 18.89 7.60
N SER A 175 9.23 17.85 7.38
CA SER A 175 7.89 17.69 7.99
C SER A 175 8.00 16.70 9.15
N ALA A 176 7.64 17.16 10.35
CA ALA A 176 7.60 16.32 11.53
C ALA A 176 6.15 16.22 12.02
N THR A 177 5.62 15.02 12.10
CA THR A 177 4.32 14.73 12.68
C THR A 177 4.51 13.96 13.99
N SER A 178 3.82 14.37 15.05
CA SER A 178 3.70 13.54 16.24
C SER A 178 2.58 12.53 16.00
N GLY A 179 2.92 11.27 15.82
CA GLY A 179 1.98 10.17 15.81
C GLY A 179 1.97 9.40 17.13
N PRO A 180 0.90 8.70 17.48
CA PRO A 180 0.92 7.77 18.60
C PRO A 180 1.97 6.69 18.32
N LYS A 181 3.07 6.70 19.08
CA LYS A 181 4.00 5.56 19.08
C LYS A 181 3.32 4.39 19.78
N CYS A 182 2.85 3.42 19.04
CA CYS A 182 2.70 2.07 19.59
C CYS A 182 4.12 1.51 19.79
N GLY A 183 4.70 1.75 20.93
CA GLY A 183 5.89 1.04 21.38
C GLY A 183 5.49 -0.41 21.62
N MET A 184 5.85 -1.33 20.73
CA MET A 184 5.94 -2.72 21.14
C MET A 184 7.13 -2.79 22.09
N MET A 185 6.86 -2.95 23.38
CA MET A 185 7.85 -3.46 24.31
C MET A 185 8.04 -4.95 23.97
N SER A 186 9.23 -5.27 23.48
CA SER A 186 9.74 -6.64 23.41
C SER A 186 10.17 -7.10 24.77
#